data_96faa9542679fbac3b99336df837d9d2
#
_entry.id   96faa9542679fbac3b99336df837d9d2
#
_cell.length_a   1.000
_cell.length_b   1.000
_cell.length_c   1.000
_cell.angle_alpha   90.00
_cell.angle_beta   90.00
_cell.angle_gamma   90.00
#
_symmetry.space_group_name_H-M   'P 1'
#
loop_
_entity.id
_entity.type
_entity.pdbx_description
1 polymer ?
#
loop_
_entity_poly.entity_id
_entity_poly.type
_entity_poly.pdbx_seq_one_letter_code
_entity_poly.pdbx_strand_id
1 'polypeptide(L)'
;MWALVEDGNVTEVYSRPKSIILNNVRYPSNMFTLYTEAEKKQIGIYNVQLKGEPNTKFHNRGQSSFSYDSDKEIVNEDFIVKDRALEDKETTLKDDHDNFIIREGLKTQYQNRCKSQAHSLIQSYQWLVERSIYDNTKAIPSDVSTYVGDVRSSCETICTAIGNCSDLDTLKVLFEDTHNEAG
;
A
#
# COMPACT_ATOMS: atom_id res chain seq x y z
N MET A 1 -5.76 -19.94 -8.83
CA MET A 1 -5.77 -19.40 -10.19
C MET A 1 -4.93 -20.30 -11.06
N TRP A 2 -5.26 -20.45 -12.36
CA TRP A 2 -4.57 -21.33 -13.31
C TRP A 2 -4.26 -20.57 -14.59
N ALA A 3 -3.30 -21.06 -15.34
CA ALA A 3 -2.94 -20.50 -16.63
C ALA A 3 -2.72 -21.60 -17.67
N LEU A 4 -3.07 -21.33 -18.91
CA LEU A 4 -2.71 -22.14 -20.08
C LEU A 4 -1.35 -21.68 -20.57
N VAL A 5 -0.46 -22.64 -20.79
CA VAL A 5 0.87 -22.41 -21.35
C VAL A 5 0.98 -23.21 -22.66
N GLU A 6 1.27 -22.50 -23.73
CA GLU A 6 1.51 -23.09 -25.06
C GLU A 6 2.86 -22.59 -25.56
N ASP A 7 3.70 -23.47 -26.01
CA ASP A 7 5.05 -23.18 -26.51
C ASP A 7 5.90 -22.32 -25.54
N GLY A 8 5.74 -22.56 -24.23
CA GLY A 8 6.46 -21.82 -23.17
C GLY A 8 5.90 -20.43 -22.86
N ASN A 9 4.81 -20.03 -23.50
CA ASN A 9 4.16 -18.75 -23.25
C ASN A 9 2.81 -18.92 -22.57
N VAL A 10 2.48 -17.98 -21.68
CA VAL A 10 1.16 -17.93 -21.05
C VAL A 10 0.18 -17.31 -22.05
N THR A 11 -0.79 -18.12 -22.51
CA THR A 11 -1.78 -17.70 -23.52
C THR A 11 -3.11 -17.30 -22.92
N GLU A 12 -3.52 -17.93 -21.81
CA GLU A 12 -4.77 -17.58 -21.13
C GLU A 12 -4.66 -17.80 -19.60
N VAL A 13 -5.36 -16.96 -18.82
CA VAL A 13 -5.38 -17.05 -17.36
C VAL A 13 -6.82 -17.27 -16.86
N TYR A 14 -6.99 -18.23 -15.96
CA TYR A 14 -8.28 -18.61 -15.40
C TYR A 14 -8.36 -18.25 -13.92
N SER A 15 -9.05 -17.16 -13.59
CA SER A 15 -9.30 -16.77 -12.20
C SER A 15 -10.35 -17.65 -11.51
N ARG A 16 -11.22 -18.30 -12.29
CA ARG A 16 -12.29 -19.19 -11.83
C ARG A 16 -12.37 -20.43 -12.71
N PRO A 17 -12.83 -21.58 -12.17
CA PRO A 17 -13.13 -22.75 -12.97
C PRO A 17 -14.18 -22.42 -14.03
N LYS A 18 -13.87 -22.70 -15.30
CA LYS A 18 -14.78 -22.57 -16.44
C LYS A 18 -14.58 -23.76 -17.40
N SER A 19 -15.60 -24.06 -18.21
CA SER A 19 -15.42 -25.03 -19.30
C SER A 19 -14.50 -24.43 -20.36
N ILE A 20 -13.52 -25.18 -20.83
CA ILE A 20 -12.55 -24.75 -21.85
C ILE A 20 -12.48 -25.77 -23.00
N ILE A 21 -12.03 -25.30 -24.14
CA ILE A 21 -11.77 -26.15 -25.31
C ILE A 21 -10.29 -26.02 -25.66
N LEU A 22 -9.57 -27.13 -25.61
CA LEU A 22 -8.16 -27.19 -25.97
C LEU A 22 -8.00 -28.29 -27.05
N ASN A 23 -7.36 -27.98 -28.16
CA ASN A 23 -7.11 -28.92 -29.26
C ASN A 23 -8.40 -29.66 -29.70
N ASN A 24 -9.51 -28.94 -29.83
CA ASN A 24 -10.87 -29.48 -30.14
C ASN A 24 -11.45 -30.44 -29.12
N VAL A 25 -10.85 -30.58 -27.94
CA VAL A 25 -11.36 -31.36 -26.81
C VAL A 25 -12.01 -30.44 -25.81
N ARG A 26 -13.23 -30.72 -25.44
CA ARG A 26 -13.97 -29.95 -24.42
C ARG A 26 -13.69 -30.50 -23.02
N TYR A 27 -13.17 -29.64 -22.15
CA TYR A 27 -12.94 -29.93 -20.75
C TYR A 27 -14.00 -29.22 -19.88
N PRO A 28 -14.67 -29.93 -18.99
CA PRO A 28 -15.66 -29.33 -18.10
C PRO A 28 -14.99 -28.49 -17.02
N SER A 29 -15.73 -27.53 -16.41
CA SER A 29 -15.20 -26.63 -15.39
C SER A 29 -14.65 -27.32 -14.15
N ASN A 30 -15.19 -28.49 -13.79
CA ASN A 30 -14.76 -29.26 -12.63
C ASN A 30 -13.37 -29.91 -12.79
N MET A 31 -12.78 -29.93 -14.00
CA MET A 31 -11.41 -30.39 -14.19
C MET A 31 -10.40 -29.62 -13.34
N PHE A 32 -10.62 -28.32 -13.13
CA PHE A 32 -9.73 -27.49 -12.32
C PHE A 32 -9.63 -27.94 -10.86
N THR A 33 -10.67 -28.62 -10.37
CA THR A 33 -10.75 -29.14 -8.99
C THR A 33 -10.54 -30.64 -8.88
N LEU A 34 -10.92 -31.38 -9.90
CA LEU A 34 -10.86 -32.85 -9.87
C LEU A 34 -9.53 -33.42 -10.40
N TYR A 35 -8.94 -32.77 -11.40
CA TYR A 35 -7.67 -33.24 -11.96
C TYR A 35 -6.52 -32.95 -11.01
N THR A 36 -5.61 -33.88 -10.90
CA THR A 36 -4.34 -33.72 -10.23
C THR A 36 -3.49 -32.65 -10.95
N GLU A 37 -2.46 -32.14 -10.31
CA GLU A 37 -1.55 -31.20 -10.96
C GLU A 37 -0.86 -31.79 -12.20
N ALA A 38 -0.48 -33.07 -12.12
CA ALA A 38 0.13 -33.78 -13.24
C ALA A 38 -0.82 -33.88 -14.46
N GLU A 39 -2.09 -34.21 -14.23
CA GLU A 39 -3.09 -34.27 -15.32
C GLU A 39 -3.38 -32.89 -15.92
N LYS A 40 -3.40 -31.82 -15.11
CA LYS A 40 -3.54 -30.46 -15.60
C LYS A 40 -2.34 -30.06 -16.45
N LYS A 41 -1.12 -30.35 -16.02
CA LYS A 41 0.11 -30.06 -16.78
C LYS A 41 0.15 -30.80 -18.12
N GLN A 42 -0.35 -32.03 -18.22
CA GLN A 42 -0.43 -32.78 -19.50
C GLN A 42 -1.25 -32.06 -20.57
N ILE A 43 -2.20 -31.22 -20.17
CA ILE A 43 -3.02 -30.42 -21.08
C ILE A 43 -2.59 -28.94 -21.11
N GLY A 44 -1.40 -28.61 -20.60
CA GLY A 44 -0.85 -27.27 -20.61
C GLY A 44 -1.39 -26.32 -19.54
N ILE A 45 -2.12 -26.85 -18.55
CA ILE A 45 -2.68 -26.03 -17.46
C ILE A 45 -1.77 -26.10 -16.23
N TYR A 46 -1.31 -24.91 -15.80
CA TYR A 46 -0.40 -24.75 -14.66
C TYR A 46 -1.03 -23.92 -13.55
N ASN A 47 -0.59 -24.15 -12.32
CA ASN A 47 -0.97 -23.31 -11.20
C ASN A 47 -0.25 -21.95 -11.32
N VAL A 48 -0.98 -20.88 -10.97
CA VAL A 48 -0.40 -19.53 -10.91
C VAL A 48 0.00 -19.24 -9.46
N GLN A 49 1.25 -18.88 -9.27
CA GLN A 49 1.81 -18.44 -8.00
C GLN A 49 2.07 -16.94 -8.04
N LEU A 50 1.63 -16.24 -7.01
CA LEU A 50 1.95 -14.84 -6.82
C LEU A 50 3.41 -14.73 -6.35
N LYS A 51 4.24 -13.99 -7.09
CA LYS A 51 5.67 -13.85 -6.79
C LYS A 51 5.93 -12.86 -5.65
N GLY A 52 5.05 -11.92 -5.44
CA GLY A 52 5.11 -10.95 -4.35
C GLY A 52 4.09 -9.83 -4.53
N GLU A 53 3.59 -9.29 -3.43
CA GLU A 53 2.77 -8.08 -3.49
C GLU A 53 3.64 -6.85 -3.28
N PRO A 54 3.44 -5.79 -4.10
CA PRO A 54 4.13 -4.53 -3.86
C PRO A 54 3.69 -3.92 -2.53
N ASN A 55 4.60 -3.23 -1.86
CA ASN A 55 4.25 -2.46 -0.67
C ASN A 55 3.29 -1.34 -1.04
N THR A 56 1.99 -1.55 -0.77
CA THR A 56 0.91 -0.63 -1.13
C THR A 56 0.97 0.72 -0.41
N LYS A 57 1.81 0.86 0.62
CA LYS A 57 2.07 2.16 1.25
C LYS A 57 2.72 3.14 0.27
N PHE A 58 3.63 2.64 -0.57
CA PHE A 58 4.45 3.45 -1.47
C PHE A 58 4.17 3.24 -2.94
N HIS A 59 3.52 2.13 -3.30
CA HIS A 59 3.30 1.74 -4.68
C HIS A 59 1.83 1.45 -4.96
N ASN A 60 1.41 1.74 -6.18
CA ASN A 60 0.15 1.27 -6.72
C ASN A 60 0.38 -0.07 -7.44
N ARG A 61 -0.50 -1.02 -7.16
CA ARG A 61 -0.56 -2.26 -7.92
C ARG A 61 -1.14 -1.94 -9.30
N GLY A 62 -0.34 -2.15 -10.33
CA GLY A 62 -0.76 -2.01 -11.71
C GLY A 62 -1.29 -3.32 -12.29
N GLN A 63 -1.20 -3.45 -13.59
CA GLN A 63 -1.64 -4.63 -14.32
C GLN A 63 -0.76 -5.84 -13.97
N SER A 64 -1.38 -7.02 -13.84
CA SER A 64 -0.66 -8.28 -13.69
C SER A 64 0.02 -8.66 -15.00
N SER A 65 1.23 -9.17 -14.89
CA SER A 65 1.95 -9.87 -15.95
C SER A 65 2.18 -11.32 -15.52
N PHE A 66 2.19 -12.22 -16.48
CA PHE A 66 2.34 -13.65 -16.22
C PHE A 66 3.52 -14.20 -17.00
N SER A 67 4.36 -14.99 -16.35
CA SER A 67 5.51 -15.65 -16.95
C SER A 67 5.57 -17.11 -16.54
N TYR A 68 5.88 -18.00 -17.49
CA TYR A 68 6.04 -19.41 -17.19
C TYR A 68 7.50 -19.70 -16.77
N ASP A 69 7.65 -20.38 -15.66
CA ASP A 69 8.92 -20.90 -15.13
C ASP A 69 9.00 -22.39 -15.48
N SER A 70 9.77 -22.74 -16.47
CA SER A 70 9.91 -24.12 -16.95
C SER A 70 10.60 -25.05 -15.95
N ASP A 71 11.50 -24.51 -15.11
CA ASP A 71 12.26 -25.31 -14.15
C ASP A 71 11.39 -25.76 -12.97
N LYS A 72 10.46 -24.90 -12.58
CA LYS A 72 9.50 -25.16 -11.51
C LYS A 72 8.15 -25.65 -12.01
N GLU A 73 7.92 -25.60 -13.32
CA GLU A 73 6.64 -25.90 -13.97
C GLU A 73 5.45 -25.17 -13.33
N ILE A 74 5.61 -23.87 -13.11
CA ILE A 74 4.59 -22.96 -12.56
C ILE A 74 4.50 -21.69 -13.40
N VAL A 75 3.36 -21.01 -13.28
CA VAL A 75 3.22 -19.65 -13.81
C VAL A 75 3.36 -18.66 -12.67
N ASN A 76 4.28 -17.70 -12.81
CA ASN A 76 4.44 -16.60 -11.88
C ASN A 76 3.54 -15.43 -12.28
N GLU A 77 2.79 -14.88 -11.34
CA GLU A 77 2.11 -13.61 -11.48
C GLU A 77 2.97 -12.53 -10.85
N ASP A 78 3.40 -11.57 -11.66
CA ASP A 78 4.06 -10.34 -11.23
C ASP A 78 3.15 -9.14 -11.47
N PHE A 79 3.34 -8.07 -10.72
CA PHE A 79 2.61 -6.81 -10.92
C PHE A 79 3.53 -5.75 -11.52
N ILE A 80 2.99 -5.00 -12.47
CA ILE A 80 3.59 -3.74 -12.86
C ILE A 80 3.41 -2.78 -11.68
N VAL A 81 4.51 -2.47 -11.01
CA VAL A 81 4.53 -1.57 -9.87
C VAL A 81 4.66 -0.14 -10.38
N LYS A 82 3.79 0.75 -9.92
CA LYS A 82 3.86 2.17 -10.19
C LYS A 82 3.98 2.93 -8.88
N ASP A 83 4.99 3.76 -8.76
CA ASP A 83 5.18 4.60 -7.60
C ASP A 83 3.98 5.52 -7.36
N ARG A 84 3.62 5.71 -6.10
CA ARG A 84 2.65 6.72 -5.71
C ARG A 84 3.32 8.09 -5.80
N ALA A 85 2.54 9.11 -6.20
CA ALA A 85 3.05 10.46 -6.30
C ALA A 85 3.55 10.95 -4.93
N LEU A 86 4.76 11.49 -4.90
CA LEU A 86 5.36 12.07 -3.71
C LEU A 86 4.71 13.42 -3.36
N GLU A 87 4.53 14.25 -4.37
CA GLU A 87 3.93 15.59 -4.27
C GLU A 87 2.43 15.56 -4.59
N ASP A 88 1.74 16.57 -4.09
CA ASP A 88 0.34 16.80 -4.41
C ASP A 88 0.18 17.10 -5.91
N LYS A 89 -0.93 16.64 -6.46
CA LYS A 89 -1.25 16.85 -7.86
C LYS A 89 -2.66 17.36 -8.04
N GLU A 90 -2.79 18.46 -8.72
CA GLU A 90 -4.08 18.97 -9.18
C GLU A 90 -4.68 17.97 -10.21
N THR A 91 -5.95 17.65 -10.04
CA THR A 91 -6.69 16.78 -10.96
C THR A 91 -7.45 17.60 -11.98
N THR A 92 -7.99 16.95 -12.99
CA THR A 92 -8.90 17.60 -13.95
C THR A 92 -10.34 17.67 -13.43
N LEU A 93 -10.62 17.05 -12.29
CA LEU A 93 -11.92 17.06 -11.64
C LEU A 93 -12.06 18.33 -10.80
N LYS A 94 -13.27 18.88 -10.76
CA LYS A 94 -13.62 20.05 -9.97
C LYS A 94 -14.62 19.71 -8.88
N ASP A 95 -14.56 20.44 -7.79
CA ASP A 95 -15.55 20.41 -6.71
C ASP A 95 -16.80 21.20 -7.04
N ASP A 96 -17.77 21.24 -6.14
CA ASP A 96 -19.04 21.96 -6.30
C ASP A 96 -18.86 23.51 -6.36
N HIS A 97 -17.66 24.02 -6.07
CA HIS A 97 -17.30 25.44 -6.12
C HIS A 97 -16.37 25.77 -7.30
N ASP A 98 -16.29 24.86 -8.30
CA ASP A 98 -15.44 25.00 -9.50
C ASP A 98 -13.91 25.03 -9.25
N ASN A 99 -13.46 24.63 -8.04
CA ASN A 99 -12.05 24.45 -7.73
C ASN A 99 -11.56 23.08 -8.16
N PHE A 100 -10.35 22.99 -8.68
CA PHE A 100 -9.74 21.71 -8.99
C PHE A 100 -9.48 20.90 -7.74
N ILE A 101 -9.86 19.62 -7.78
CA ILE A 101 -9.61 18.69 -6.69
C ILE A 101 -8.13 18.35 -6.66
N ILE A 102 -7.48 18.57 -5.52
CA ILE A 102 -6.08 18.21 -5.29
C ILE A 102 -6.04 16.74 -4.82
N ARG A 103 -5.27 15.93 -5.52
CA ARG A 103 -4.91 14.59 -5.06
C ARG A 103 -3.67 14.69 -4.20
N GLU A 104 -3.83 14.45 -2.90
CA GLU A 104 -2.71 14.50 -1.96
C GLU A 104 -1.63 13.47 -2.34
N GLY A 105 -0.39 13.95 -2.39
CA GLY A 105 0.81 13.15 -2.50
C GLY A 105 1.17 12.45 -1.18
N LEU A 106 2.19 11.61 -1.23
CA LEU A 106 2.62 10.87 -0.04
C LEU A 106 3.13 11.81 1.06
N LYS A 107 3.86 12.89 0.73
CA LYS A 107 4.33 13.85 1.70
C LYS A 107 3.19 14.43 2.53
N THR A 108 2.17 14.97 1.88
CA THR A 108 1.00 15.54 2.55
C THR A 108 0.27 14.51 3.39
N GLN A 109 0.07 13.28 2.87
CA GLN A 109 -0.59 12.21 3.60
C GLN A 109 0.17 11.83 4.88
N TYR A 110 1.51 11.68 4.80
CA TYR A 110 2.32 11.32 5.97
C TYR A 110 2.46 12.48 6.97
N GLN A 111 2.57 13.72 6.51
CA GLN A 111 2.54 14.90 7.40
C GLN A 111 1.20 15.02 8.13
N ASN A 112 0.08 14.83 7.44
CA ASN A 112 -1.25 14.84 8.05
C ASN A 112 -1.40 13.73 9.09
N ARG A 113 -0.87 12.53 8.80
CA ARG A 113 -0.85 11.42 9.76
C ARG A 113 0.00 11.76 11.00
N CYS A 114 1.18 12.33 10.84
CA CYS A 114 2.03 12.76 11.94
C CYS A 114 1.32 13.80 12.81
N LYS A 115 0.72 14.83 12.21
CA LYS A 115 -0.06 15.85 12.92
C LYS A 115 -1.25 15.25 13.67
N SER A 116 -1.97 14.31 13.08
CA SER A 116 -3.10 13.62 13.73
C SER A 116 -2.63 12.78 14.94
N GLN A 117 -1.50 12.09 14.82
CA GLN A 117 -0.92 11.35 15.93
C GLN A 117 -0.48 12.28 17.07
N ALA A 118 0.23 13.36 16.75
CA ALA A 118 0.63 14.36 17.74
C ALA A 118 -0.59 14.97 18.44
N HIS A 119 -1.64 15.31 17.67
CA HIS A 119 -2.90 15.81 18.24
C HIS A 119 -3.52 14.80 19.21
N SER A 120 -3.59 13.53 18.83
CA SER A 120 -4.15 12.46 19.70
C SER A 120 -3.37 12.30 21.00
N LEU A 121 -2.04 12.47 20.97
CA LEU A 121 -1.20 12.38 22.17
C LEU A 121 -1.43 13.53 23.16
N ILE A 122 -1.68 14.75 22.65
CA ILE A 122 -1.86 15.94 23.50
C ILE A 122 -3.32 16.22 23.86
N GLN A 123 -4.27 15.63 23.15
CA GLN A 123 -5.70 15.89 23.32
C GLN A 123 -6.19 15.60 24.75
N SER A 124 -5.66 14.57 25.40
CA SER A 124 -6.00 14.21 26.78
C SER A 124 -5.65 15.30 27.79
N TYR A 125 -4.78 16.24 27.46
CA TYR A 125 -4.35 17.36 28.31
C TYR A 125 -5.05 18.68 28.00
N GLN A 126 -5.90 18.73 26.96
CA GLN A 126 -6.55 19.97 26.52
C GLN A 126 -7.41 20.61 27.63
N TRP A 127 -8.07 19.78 28.45
CA TRP A 127 -8.87 20.26 29.57
C TRP A 127 -8.05 21.05 30.60
N LEU A 128 -6.75 20.77 30.75
CA LEU A 128 -5.85 21.53 31.63
C LEU A 128 -5.65 22.96 31.12
N VAL A 129 -5.57 23.14 29.81
CA VAL A 129 -5.48 24.45 29.15
C VAL A 129 -6.78 25.21 29.38
N GLU A 130 -7.92 24.57 29.11
CA GLU A 130 -9.24 25.16 29.35
C GLU A 130 -9.42 25.57 30.81
N ARG A 131 -9.08 24.69 31.76
CA ARG A 131 -9.11 25.00 33.19
C ARG A 131 -8.26 26.23 33.54
N SER A 132 -7.05 26.34 32.99
CA SER A 132 -6.16 27.47 33.26
C SER A 132 -6.66 28.81 32.69
N ILE A 133 -7.48 28.77 31.64
CA ILE A 133 -8.14 29.94 31.05
C ILE A 133 -9.29 30.44 31.97
N TYR A 134 -10.08 29.52 32.49
CA TYR A 134 -11.22 29.87 33.36
C TYR A 134 -10.82 30.17 34.82
N ASP A 135 -9.74 29.54 35.31
CA ASP A 135 -9.19 29.74 36.64
C ASP A 135 -7.67 29.93 36.57
N ASN A 136 -7.24 31.17 36.47
CA ASN A 136 -5.82 31.53 36.36
C ASN A 136 -4.97 31.17 37.59
N THR A 137 -5.60 30.76 38.68
CA THR A 137 -4.89 30.21 39.86
C THR A 137 -4.46 28.76 39.66
N LYS A 138 -4.98 28.08 38.63
CA LYS A 138 -4.70 26.69 38.28
C LYS A 138 -3.79 26.61 37.09
N ALA A 139 -2.52 26.86 37.32
CA ALA A 139 -1.49 26.73 36.24
C ALA A 139 -1.46 25.31 35.65
N ILE A 140 -1.06 25.20 34.40
CA ILE A 140 -0.78 23.90 33.77
C ILE A 140 0.47 23.34 34.44
N PRO A 141 0.47 22.04 34.88
CA PRO A 141 1.65 21.39 35.43
C PRO A 141 2.84 21.47 34.46
N SER A 142 4.03 21.72 34.98
CA SER A 142 5.24 21.93 34.16
C SER A 142 5.64 20.71 33.34
N ASP A 143 5.46 19.50 33.89
CA ASP A 143 5.68 18.24 33.23
C ASP A 143 4.76 18.05 32.00
N VAL A 144 3.48 18.42 32.13
CA VAL A 144 2.51 18.41 31.03
C VAL A 144 2.90 19.45 29.96
N SER A 145 3.29 20.65 30.37
CA SER A 145 3.74 21.70 29.44
C SER A 145 4.97 21.25 28.67
N THR A 146 5.94 20.62 29.34
CA THR A 146 7.15 20.06 28.71
C THR A 146 6.76 18.94 27.74
N TYR A 147 5.98 17.96 28.18
CA TYR A 147 5.52 16.86 27.31
C TYR A 147 4.83 17.35 26.04
N VAL A 148 3.89 18.28 26.16
CA VAL A 148 3.18 18.87 25.01
C VAL A 148 4.15 19.59 24.07
N GLY A 149 5.12 20.31 24.65
CA GLY A 149 6.19 20.97 23.91
C GLY A 149 7.04 19.98 23.10
N ASP A 150 7.46 18.90 23.73
CA ASP A 150 8.27 17.84 23.11
C ASP A 150 7.52 17.13 21.99
N VAL A 151 6.24 16.79 22.18
CA VAL A 151 5.39 16.18 21.14
C VAL A 151 5.25 17.11 19.95
N ARG A 152 5.03 18.41 20.15
CA ARG A 152 4.93 19.41 19.06
C ARG A 152 6.25 19.55 18.31
N SER A 153 7.36 19.68 19.02
CA SER A 153 8.71 19.81 18.44
C SER A 153 9.07 18.57 17.63
N SER A 154 8.81 17.39 18.16
CA SER A 154 9.03 16.12 17.45
C SER A 154 8.18 16.03 16.18
N CYS A 155 6.90 16.40 16.26
CA CYS A 155 6.00 16.43 15.10
C CYS A 155 6.52 17.38 14.00
N GLU A 156 6.98 18.58 14.38
CA GLU A 156 7.54 19.56 13.44
C GLU A 156 8.80 19.04 12.77
N THR A 157 9.69 18.43 13.54
CA THR A 157 10.92 17.79 13.04
C THR A 157 10.61 16.71 12.01
N ILE A 158 9.69 15.79 12.33
CA ILE A 158 9.27 14.72 11.42
C ILE A 158 8.60 15.30 10.17
N CYS A 159 7.69 16.26 10.32
CA CYS A 159 7.02 16.90 9.18
C CYS A 159 8.02 17.62 8.26
N THR A 160 9.04 18.24 8.82
CA THR A 160 10.12 18.90 8.07
C THR A 160 10.96 17.87 7.33
N ALA A 161 11.35 16.77 7.98
CA ALA A 161 12.08 15.68 7.34
C ALA A 161 11.29 15.09 6.15
N ILE A 162 9.99 14.83 6.32
CA ILE A 162 9.10 14.38 5.24
C ILE A 162 9.07 15.40 4.10
N GLY A 163 8.92 16.68 4.42
CA GLY A 163 8.90 17.78 3.43
C GLY A 163 10.17 17.83 2.58
N ASN A 164 11.32 17.53 3.18
CA ASN A 164 12.63 17.58 2.54
C ASN A 164 12.98 16.35 1.70
N CYS A 165 12.16 15.26 1.73
CA CYS A 165 12.41 14.09 0.89
C CYS A 165 12.34 14.50 -0.59
N SER A 166 13.36 14.17 -1.37
CA SER A 166 13.42 14.46 -2.82
C SER A 166 12.74 13.38 -3.66
N ASP A 167 12.68 12.17 -3.14
CA ASP A 167 12.19 10.98 -3.85
C ASP A 167 11.53 10.00 -2.88
N LEU A 168 10.96 8.91 -3.47
CA LEU A 168 10.26 7.90 -2.71
C LEU A 168 11.19 7.08 -1.82
N ASP A 169 12.42 6.86 -2.22
CA ASP A 169 13.36 6.03 -1.46
C ASP A 169 13.83 6.76 -0.19
N THR A 170 14.09 8.06 -0.27
CA THR A 170 14.36 8.89 0.91
C THR A 170 13.17 8.92 1.88
N LEU A 171 11.94 8.93 1.36
CA LEU A 171 10.76 8.84 2.20
C LEU A 171 10.62 7.47 2.88
N LYS A 172 10.92 6.36 2.17
CA LYS A 172 10.89 5.01 2.75
C LYS A 172 11.86 4.87 3.92
N VAL A 173 13.09 5.36 3.76
CA VAL A 173 14.12 5.30 4.81
C VAL A 173 13.62 5.93 6.13
N LEU A 174 12.90 7.04 6.08
CA LEU A 174 12.34 7.66 7.29
C LEU A 174 11.35 6.76 8.06
N PHE A 175 10.78 5.75 7.40
CA PHE A 175 9.77 4.86 8.00
C PHE A 175 10.24 3.42 8.20
N GLU A 176 11.34 3.00 7.57
CA GLU A 176 11.90 1.66 7.69
C GLU A 176 12.90 1.56 8.83
N ASP A 177 13.69 2.61 9.08
CA ASP A 177 14.67 2.62 10.16
C ASP A 177 14.06 2.67 11.57
N THR A 178 12.78 3.06 11.70
CA THR A 178 12.10 3.12 13.01
C THR A 178 11.58 1.78 13.51
N HIS A 179 11.69 0.70 12.72
CA HIS A 179 11.15 -0.63 13.09
C HIS A 179 12.22 -1.68 13.43
N ASN A 180 13.50 -1.37 13.21
CA ASN A 180 14.59 -2.33 13.47
C ASN A 180 15.27 -2.17 14.83
N GLU A 181 14.90 -1.17 15.65
CA GLU A 181 15.48 -0.97 16.98
C GLU A 181 14.63 -1.50 18.15
N ALA A 182 13.51 -2.16 17.88
CA ALA A 182 12.67 -2.83 18.89
C ALA A 182 12.66 -4.35 18.63
N GLY A 183 13.84 -4.98 18.76
CA GLY A 183 14.03 -6.42 18.84
C GLY A 183 14.20 -6.86 20.29
#